data_4c45e70947b9360bffc4deb4c30dd484
#
_entry.id   4c45e70947b9360bffc4deb4c30dd484
#
_cell.length_a   1.000
_cell.length_b   1.000
_cell.length_c   1.000
_cell.angle_alpha   90.00
_cell.angle_beta   90.00
_cell.angle_gamma   90.00
#
_symmetry.space_group_name_H-M   'P 1'
#
loop_
_entity.id
_entity.type
_entity.pdbx_description
1 polymer ?
#
loop_
_entity_poly.entity_id
_entity_poly.type
_entity_poly.pdbx_seq_one_letter_code
_entity_poly.pdbx_strand_id
1 'polypeptide(L)'
;MTPVELSRSVLCAVRRAVDEGELAVAVPERAMVTVPGPGGCGDYATNIALQLARPAGQPALRVAEILRSHLAGADGVADVVVTGPGFLNIRLGGTASVALVEEILRRGARYGYANGPSAGFVPLSCPREVRAVVVMDAVARILRSQGAAVRTRCEAEFPQEWVDVLGVRVDTVGGGSSRPGESNAVGRQGDETGARATRHRSVAPNLPHYAVRPVPAPLDPLFLGRDAARWALLHPAEHDRPRVTDEHLVQRESNPLFRVRYAYARTRALTRNAADLGFNAEPGPVEPSTGQFTDQLTSQSPAPLTPHPLQTALADHPRVLAQAAAHRAPDRLARHLVAVADAVLPLLAVVLPRGAEKPSAAHRARLALAEAAGAVLAGGLSLLGIDAPEHL
;
A
#
# COMPACT_ATOMS: atom_id res chain seq x y z
N MET A 1 15.27 0.13 -0.01
CA MET A 1 14.88 -1.18 -0.58
C MET A 1 13.58 -1.64 0.04
N THR A 2 12.61 -1.98 -0.76
CA THR A 2 11.30 -2.47 -0.32
C THR A 2 11.30 -4.00 -0.19
N PRO A 3 10.36 -4.62 0.56
CA PRO A 3 10.20 -6.08 0.60
C PRO A 3 10.03 -6.73 -0.77
N VAL A 4 9.43 -6.01 -1.73
CA VAL A 4 9.25 -6.50 -3.10
C VAL A 4 10.58 -6.55 -3.85
N GLU A 5 11.40 -5.52 -3.70
CA GLU A 5 12.75 -5.48 -4.29
C GLU A 5 13.63 -6.55 -3.66
N LEU A 6 13.59 -6.68 -2.32
CA LEU A 6 14.34 -7.70 -1.62
C LEU A 6 13.91 -9.12 -2.02
N SER A 7 12.61 -9.37 -2.21
CA SER A 7 12.11 -10.64 -2.76
C SER A 7 12.73 -10.96 -4.13
N ARG A 8 12.87 -9.94 -5.01
CA ARG A 8 13.54 -10.09 -6.30
C ARG A 8 15.04 -10.39 -6.13
N SER A 9 15.72 -9.70 -5.21
CA SER A 9 17.14 -9.96 -4.90
C SER A 9 17.34 -11.38 -4.38
N VAL A 10 16.45 -11.88 -3.53
CA VAL A 10 16.46 -13.28 -3.05
C VAL A 10 16.27 -14.25 -4.23
N LEU A 11 15.34 -14.00 -5.13
CA LEU A 11 15.14 -14.84 -6.32
C LEU A 11 16.33 -14.79 -7.29
N CYS A 12 16.97 -13.62 -7.43
CA CYS A 12 18.21 -13.50 -8.20
C CYS A 12 19.35 -14.31 -7.57
N ALA A 13 19.48 -14.31 -6.24
CA ALA A 13 20.46 -15.13 -5.54
C ALA A 13 20.21 -16.64 -5.75
N VAL A 14 18.96 -17.07 -5.66
CA VAL A 14 18.58 -18.46 -5.99
C VAL A 14 18.94 -18.80 -7.43
N ARG A 15 18.65 -17.92 -8.39
CA ARG A 15 18.94 -18.14 -9.81
C ARG A 15 20.44 -18.25 -10.04
N ARG A 16 21.25 -17.38 -9.44
CA ARG A 16 22.72 -17.46 -9.52
C ARG A 16 23.25 -18.78 -8.96
N ALA A 17 22.78 -19.20 -7.78
CA ALA A 17 23.18 -20.46 -7.17
C ALA A 17 22.83 -21.69 -8.04
N VAL A 18 21.73 -21.62 -8.81
CA VAL A 18 21.34 -22.64 -9.79
C VAL A 18 22.24 -22.57 -11.03
N ASP A 19 22.50 -21.39 -11.57
CA ASP A 19 23.33 -21.18 -12.76
C ASP A 19 24.79 -21.59 -12.49
N GLU A 20 25.28 -21.40 -11.26
CA GLU A 20 26.62 -21.83 -10.82
C GLU A 20 26.69 -23.31 -10.42
N GLY A 21 25.55 -24.02 -10.47
CA GLY A 21 25.48 -25.46 -10.17
C GLY A 21 25.53 -25.81 -8.68
N GLU A 22 25.45 -24.83 -7.78
CA GLU A 22 25.45 -25.05 -6.33
C GLU A 22 24.10 -25.59 -5.81
N LEU A 23 23.01 -25.25 -6.52
CA LEU A 23 21.66 -25.74 -6.22
C LEU A 23 21.02 -26.36 -7.47
N ALA A 24 20.53 -27.58 -7.34
CA ALA A 24 19.78 -28.29 -8.40
C ALA A 24 18.27 -28.19 -8.15
N VAL A 25 17.68 -26.99 -8.35
CA VAL A 25 16.26 -26.73 -8.08
C VAL A 25 15.63 -25.83 -9.13
N ALA A 26 14.31 -25.93 -9.31
CA ALA A 26 13.55 -24.92 -10.03
C ALA A 26 13.49 -23.62 -9.21
N VAL A 27 13.74 -22.48 -9.88
CA VAL A 27 13.63 -21.17 -9.23
C VAL A 27 12.17 -20.89 -8.91
N PRO A 28 11.80 -20.59 -7.65
CA PRO A 28 10.42 -20.29 -7.28
C PRO A 28 9.92 -19.01 -7.95
N GLU A 29 8.62 -18.90 -8.18
CA GLU A 29 8.01 -17.67 -8.69
C GLU A 29 8.07 -16.52 -7.68
N ARG A 30 8.07 -16.82 -6.39
CA ARG A 30 8.04 -15.84 -5.29
C ARG A 30 8.91 -16.29 -4.12
N ALA A 31 9.58 -15.31 -3.51
CA ALA A 31 10.24 -15.49 -2.22
C ALA A 31 9.49 -14.66 -1.16
N MET A 32 9.11 -15.32 -0.07
CA MET A 32 8.49 -14.63 1.07
C MET A 32 9.56 -13.89 1.85
N VAL A 33 9.34 -12.58 2.00
CA VAL A 33 10.18 -11.68 2.82
C VAL A 33 9.27 -11.01 3.85
N THR A 34 9.61 -11.16 5.11
CA THR A 34 8.81 -10.66 6.25
C THR A 34 9.73 -10.02 7.29
N VAL A 35 9.15 -9.29 8.24
CA VAL A 35 9.88 -8.86 9.43
C VAL A 35 10.34 -10.11 10.20
N PRO A 36 11.56 -10.13 10.78
CA PRO A 36 12.04 -11.26 11.56
C PRO A 36 11.09 -11.62 12.71
N GLY A 37 10.86 -12.91 12.91
CA GLY A 37 10.11 -13.42 14.06
C GLY A 37 10.94 -13.38 15.36
N PRO A 38 10.39 -13.84 16.48
CA PRO A 38 11.09 -13.91 17.76
C PRO A 38 12.43 -14.63 17.63
N GLY A 39 13.52 -14.01 18.09
CA GLY A 39 14.89 -14.54 17.97
C GLY A 39 15.57 -14.30 16.63
N GLY A 40 14.90 -13.68 15.65
CA GLY A 40 15.51 -13.19 14.43
C GLY A 40 16.21 -11.83 14.61
N CYS A 41 17.06 -11.47 13.66
CA CYS A 41 17.79 -10.19 13.66
C CYS A 41 17.73 -9.54 12.26
N GLY A 42 18.13 -8.26 12.16
CA GLY A 42 18.10 -7.51 10.89
C GLY A 42 16.72 -6.92 10.57
N ASP A 43 16.59 -6.41 9.35
CA ASP A 43 15.39 -5.68 8.88
C ASP A 43 14.32 -6.63 8.36
N TYR A 44 14.74 -7.68 7.67
CA TYR A 44 13.87 -8.66 7.03
C TYR A 44 14.40 -10.08 7.23
N ALA A 45 13.50 -11.05 7.11
CA ALA A 45 13.83 -12.47 7.10
C ALA A 45 13.11 -13.18 5.95
N THR A 46 13.76 -14.26 5.45
CA THR A 46 13.15 -15.16 4.48
C THR A 46 13.40 -16.62 4.87
N ASN A 47 12.41 -17.47 4.61
CA ASN A 47 12.48 -18.91 4.80
C ASN A 47 12.78 -19.67 3.50
N ILE A 48 13.26 -18.99 2.48
CA ILE A 48 13.47 -19.58 1.14
C ILE A 48 14.38 -20.79 1.17
N ALA A 49 15.42 -20.79 2.02
CA ALA A 49 16.32 -21.95 2.14
C ALA A 49 15.63 -23.20 2.70
N LEU A 50 14.67 -23.01 3.63
CA LEU A 50 13.82 -24.11 4.15
C LEU A 50 12.92 -24.67 3.03
N GLN A 51 12.38 -23.82 2.18
CA GLN A 51 11.53 -24.23 1.07
C GLN A 51 12.32 -25.00 0.01
N LEU A 52 13.55 -24.57 -0.27
CA LEU A 52 14.43 -25.17 -1.28
C LEU A 52 15.18 -26.43 -0.80
N ALA A 53 15.33 -26.64 0.50
CA ALA A 53 16.12 -27.72 1.06
C ALA A 53 15.70 -29.11 0.56
N ARG A 54 14.40 -29.41 0.59
CA ARG A 54 13.86 -30.71 0.14
C ARG A 54 14.00 -30.90 -1.38
N PRO A 55 13.62 -29.94 -2.24
CA PRO A 55 13.86 -30.04 -3.67
C PRO A 55 15.31 -30.15 -4.06
N ALA A 56 16.23 -29.45 -3.33
CA ALA A 56 17.66 -29.49 -3.58
C ALA A 56 18.35 -30.78 -3.08
N GLY A 57 17.66 -31.57 -2.28
CA GLY A 57 18.28 -32.73 -1.60
C GLY A 57 19.40 -32.35 -0.64
N GLN A 58 19.41 -31.12 -0.12
CA GLN A 58 20.45 -30.56 0.76
C GLN A 58 19.84 -30.09 2.09
N PRO A 59 20.61 -30.11 3.19
CA PRO A 59 20.18 -29.52 4.45
C PRO A 59 19.88 -28.02 4.30
N ALA A 60 18.82 -27.53 4.95
CA ALA A 60 18.40 -26.14 4.86
C ALA A 60 19.49 -25.14 5.27
N LEU A 61 20.29 -25.48 6.28
CA LEU A 61 21.47 -24.70 6.66
C LEU A 61 22.48 -24.56 5.50
N ARG A 62 22.75 -25.64 4.76
CA ARG A 62 23.66 -25.59 3.62
C ARG A 62 23.10 -24.70 2.50
N VAL A 63 21.82 -24.83 2.19
CA VAL A 63 21.14 -23.97 1.22
C VAL A 63 21.17 -22.50 1.68
N ALA A 64 20.96 -22.24 2.98
CA ALA A 64 21.05 -20.90 3.53
C ALA A 64 22.45 -20.29 3.40
N GLU A 65 23.49 -21.06 3.66
CA GLU A 65 24.89 -20.60 3.49
C GLU A 65 25.23 -20.26 2.03
N ILE A 66 24.78 -21.08 1.08
CA ILE A 66 24.93 -20.80 -0.35
C ILE A 66 24.23 -19.49 -0.70
N LEU A 67 22.96 -19.34 -0.32
CA LEU A 67 22.20 -18.13 -0.63
C LEU A 67 22.73 -16.89 0.09
N ARG A 68 23.29 -17.04 1.29
CA ARG A 68 23.93 -15.95 2.04
C ARG A 68 25.07 -15.33 1.23
N SER A 69 25.95 -16.14 0.62
CA SER A 69 27.07 -15.62 -0.18
C SER A 69 26.61 -14.80 -1.39
N HIS A 70 25.55 -15.23 -2.07
CA HIS A 70 24.98 -14.52 -3.21
C HIS A 70 24.19 -13.27 -2.82
N LEU A 71 23.60 -13.25 -1.61
CA LEU A 71 22.84 -12.10 -1.10
C LEU A 71 23.73 -11.02 -0.51
N ALA A 72 24.87 -11.37 0.11
CA ALA A 72 25.79 -10.42 0.73
C ALA A 72 26.38 -9.42 -0.27
N GLY A 73 26.39 -9.72 -1.57
CA GLY A 73 26.82 -8.81 -2.63
C GLY A 73 25.68 -8.06 -3.33
N ALA A 74 24.43 -8.17 -2.85
CA ALA A 74 23.29 -7.50 -3.48
C ALA A 74 23.22 -6.03 -3.06
N ASP A 75 22.88 -5.15 -4.02
CA ASP A 75 22.73 -3.72 -3.76
C ASP A 75 21.73 -3.47 -2.61
N GLY A 76 22.15 -2.63 -1.65
CA GLY A 76 21.35 -2.27 -0.50
C GLY A 76 21.30 -3.30 0.63
N VAL A 77 21.96 -4.44 0.51
CA VAL A 77 22.16 -5.43 1.58
C VAL A 77 23.48 -5.15 2.29
N ALA A 78 23.44 -4.87 3.59
CA ALA A 78 24.65 -4.64 4.40
C ALA A 78 25.16 -5.93 5.00
N ASP A 79 24.28 -6.84 5.38
CA ASP A 79 24.67 -8.11 6.03
C ASP A 79 23.53 -9.15 5.91
N VAL A 80 23.91 -10.43 5.94
CA VAL A 80 22.97 -11.55 5.95
C VAL A 80 23.42 -12.57 6.99
N VAL A 81 22.58 -12.80 7.98
CA VAL A 81 22.80 -13.72 9.08
C VAL A 81 21.88 -14.93 8.97
N VAL A 82 22.47 -16.13 9.01
CA VAL A 82 21.68 -17.37 9.07
C VAL A 82 21.31 -17.68 10.52
N THR A 83 20.04 -17.88 10.81
CA THR A 83 19.56 -18.25 12.16
C THR A 83 18.68 -19.49 12.13
N GLY A 84 18.62 -20.17 13.27
CA GLY A 84 17.79 -21.38 13.42
C GLY A 84 18.07 -22.45 12.35
N PRO A 85 17.03 -23.11 11.84
CA PRO A 85 17.21 -24.23 10.89
C PRO A 85 17.52 -23.79 9.45
N GLY A 86 17.74 -22.49 9.17
CA GLY A 86 18.00 -21.96 7.82
C GLY A 86 17.19 -20.73 7.45
N PHE A 87 16.79 -19.90 8.42
CA PHE A 87 16.28 -18.56 8.15
C PHE A 87 17.40 -17.63 7.77
N LEU A 88 17.21 -16.89 6.69
CA LEU A 88 18.10 -15.81 6.28
C LEU A 88 17.55 -14.50 6.81
N ASN A 89 18.28 -13.87 7.72
CA ASN A 89 17.96 -12.56 8.26
C ASN A 89 18.83 -11.53 7.54
N ILE A 90 18.22 -10.55 6.94
CA ILE A 90 18.84 -9.60 6.03
C ILE A 90 18.83 -8.23 6.69
N ARG A 91 20.00 -7.60 6.75
CA ARG A 91 20.19 -6.22 7.18
C ARG A 91 20.37 -5.34 5.96
N LEU A 92 19.63 -4.26 5.89
CA LEU A 92 19.77 -3.27 4.83
C LEU A 92 20.86 -2.25 5.18
N GLY A 93 21.55 -1.74 4.16
CA GLY A 93 22.50 -0.65 4.33
C GLY A 93 21.80 0.69 4.60
N GLY A 94 22.49 1.61 5.28
CA GLY A 94 21.99 2.96 5.52
C GLY A 94 21.59 3.71 4.23
N THR A 95 22.25 3.42 3.13
CA THR A 95 21.93 3.92 1.78
C THR A 95 20.54 3.46 1.30
N ALA A 96 20.09 2.27 1.69
CA ALA A 96 18.77 1.76 1.30
C ALA A 96 17.62 2.53 1.95
N SER A 97 17.79 2.99 3.19
CA SER A 97 16.83 3.87 3.87
C SER A 97 16.72 5.23 3.21
N VAL A 98 17.86 5.80 2.82
CA VAL A 98 17.91 7.10 2.11
C VAL A 98 17.22 6.97 0.75
N ALA A 99 17.58 5.96 -0.04
CA ALA A 99 16.97 5.71 -1.35
C ALA A 99 15.45 5.46 -1.27
N LEU A 100 14.98 4.82 -0.19
CA LEU A 100 13.54 4.67 0.05
C LEU A 100 12.84 6.03 0.21
N VAL A 101 13.39 6.91 1.04
CA VAL A 101 12.83 8.25 1.27
C VAL A 101 12.87 9.07 -0.03
N GLU A 102 13.97 9.06 -0.77
CA GLU A 102 14.11 9.73 -2.06
C GLU A 102 13.06 9.25 -3.07
N GLU A 103 12.84 7.93 -3.17
CA GLU A 103 11.84 7.35 -4.08
C GLU A 103 10.41 7.75 -3.67
N ILE A 104 10.10 7.76 -2.37
CA ILE A 104 8.79 8.21 -1.90
C ILE A 104 8.57 9.69 -2.23
N LEU A 105 9.53 10.56 -1.93
CA LEU A 105 9.43 11.99 -2.21
C LEU A 105 9.32 12.26 -3.71
N ARG A 106 10.09 11.54 -4.53
CA ARG A 106 10.02 11.64 -6.00
C ARG A 106 8.65 11.22 -6.56
N ARG A 107 8.02 10.18 -6.01
CA ARG A 107 6.69 9.69 -6.45
C ARG A 107 5.54 10.44 -5.80
N GLY A 108 5.76 11.04 -4.65
CA GLY A 108 4.74 11.73 -3.87
C GLY A 108 3.54 10.81 -3.55
N ALA A 109 2.34 11.34 -3.69
CA ALA A 109 1.09 10.60 -3.42
C ALA A 109 0.86 9.37 -4.33
N ARG A 110 1.70 9.17 -5.36
CA ARG A 110 1.64 8.01 -6.26
C ARG A 110 2.65 6.92 -5.89
N TYR A 111 3.33 7.04 -4.76
CA TYR A 111 4.20 5.97 -4.28
C TYR A 111 3.42 4.67 -4.10
N GLY A 112 3.98 3.56 -4.55
CA GLY A 112 3.33 2.24 -4.56
C GLY A 112 2.43 1.96 -5.77
N TYR A 113 2.19 2.94 -6.65
CA TYR A 113 1.46 2.70 -7.91
C TYR A 113 2.31 1.88 -8.87
N ALA A 114 1.65 1.06 -9.70
CA ALA A 114 2.31 0.33 -10.76
C ALA A 114 2.93 1.27 -11.80
N ASN A 115 4.06 0.87 -12.39
CA ASN A 115 4.79 1.67 -13.38
C ASN A 115 4.19 1.63 -14.79
N GLY A 116 3.12 0.87 -15.01
CA GLY A 116 2.50 0.74 -16.32
C GLY A 116 1.15 0.03 -16.27
N PRO A 117 0.45 -0.02 -17.40
CA PRO A 117 -0.84 -0.71 -17.45
C PRO A 117 -0.65 -2.21 -17.21
N SER A 118 -1.50 -2.77 -16.37
CA SER A 118 -1.69 -4.21 -16.28
C SER A 118 -2.55 -4.68 -17.45
N ALA A 119 -2.25 -5.83 -18.02
CA ALA A 119 -3.01 -6.41 -19.16
C ALA A 119 -4.45 -6.81 -18.79
N GLY A 120 -4.89 -6.60 -17.54
CA GLY A 120 -6.18 -7.05 -17.03
C GLY A 120 -7.28 -5.98 -17.11
N PHE A 121 -8.41 -6.37 -17.69
CA PHE A 121 -9.68 -5.65 -17.57
C PHE A 121 -10.49 -6.26 -16.42
N VAL A 122 -10.96 -5.43 -15.47
CA VAL A 122 -11.69 -5.88 -14.29
C VAL A 122 -13.08 -5.23 -14.25
N PRO A 123 -14.13 -5.97 -14.62
CA PRO A 123 -15.51 -5.50 -14.45
C PRO A 123 -15.95 -5.75 -13.00
N LEU A 124 -16.34 -4.68 -12.30
CA LEU A 124 -16.90 -4.72 -10.95
C LEU A 124 -18.41 -4.47 -10.99
N SER A 125 -19.17 -5.19 -10.17
CA SER A 125 -20.58 -4.91 -9.96
C SER A 125 -20.93 -4.90 -8.48
N CYS A 126 -21.94 -4.13 -8.09
CA CYS A 126 -22.43 -4.12 -6.72
C CYS A 126 -23.97 -3.99 -6.68
N PRO A 127 -24.62 -4.49 -5.62
CA PRO A 127 -26.03 -4.22 -5.36
C PRO A 127 -26.27 -2.73 -5.03
N ARG A 128 -27.52 -2.30 -5.07
CA ARG A 128 -27.94 -0.98 -4.57
C ARG A 128 -27.90 -0.94 -3.04
N GLU A 129 -26.69 -0.86 -2.50
CA GLU A 129 -26.42 -0.77 -1.07
C GLU A 129 -25.26 0.20 -0.85
N VAL A 130 -25.39 1.13 0.09
CA VAL A 130 -24.47 2.27 0.25
C VAL A 130 -23.02 1.83 0.47
N ARG A 131 -22.81 0.83 1.35
CA ARG A 131 -21.47 0.31 1.60
C ARG A 131 -20.89 -0.38 0.37
N ALA A 132 -21.71 -1.15 -0.36
CA ALA A 132 -21.25 -1.87 -1.55
C ALA A 132 -20.80 -0.89 -2.64
N VAL A 133 -21.49 0.22 -2.84
CA VAL A 133 -21.11 1.27 -3.80
C VAL A 133 -19.82 1.96 -3.36
N VAL A 134 -19.65 2.30 -2.08
CA VAL A 134 -18.44 2.93 -1.55
C VAL A 134 -17.24 2.00 -1.62
N VAL A 135 -17.41 0.72 -1.26
CA VAL A 135 -16.35 -0.31 -1.36
C VAL A 135 -15.95 -0.50 -2.82
N MET A 136 -16.92 -0.61 -3.74
CA MET A 136 -16.63 -0.75 -5.18
C MET A 136 -15.84 0.45 -5.72
N ASP A 137 -16.21 1.70 -5.36
CA ASP A 137 -15.47 2.90 -5.77
C ASP A 137 -14.02 2.88 -5.25
N ALA A 138 -13.80 2.54 -3.98
CA ALA A 138 -12.46 2.44 -3.40
C ALA A 138 -11.63 1.32 -4.06
N VAL A 139 -12.21 0.13 -4.26
CA VAL A 139 -11.57 -0.99 -4.97
C VAL A 139 -11.20 -0.60 -6.39
N ALA A 140 -12.08 0.11 -7.10
CA ALA A 140 -11.79 0.58 -8.46
C ALA A 140 -10.61 1.55 -8.49
N ARG A 141 -10.50 2.49 -7.53
CA ARG A 141 -9.36 3.41 -7.38
C ARG A 141 -8.06 2.64 -7.11
N ILE A 142 -8.09 1.69 -6.19
CA ILE A 142 -6.94 0.85 -5.83
C ILE A 142 -6.49 0.02 -7.05
N LEU A 143 -7.40 -0.65 -7.75
CA LEU A 143 -7.08 -1.44 -8.95
C LEU A 143 -6.48 -0.57 -10.06
N ARG A 144 -7.06 0.62 -10.30
CA ARG A 144 -6.52 1.59 -11.28
C ARG A 144 -5.11 2.04 -10.90
N SER A 145 -4.82 2.24 -9.60
CA SER A 145 -3.46 2.55 -9.14
C SER A 145 -2.45 1.44 -9.42
N GLN A 146 -2.94 0.19 -9.54
CA GLN A 146 -2.13 -0.98 -9.92
C GLN A 146 -2.16 -1.26 -11.43
N GLY A 147 -2.60 -0.29 -12.23
CA GLY A 147 -2.57 -0.34 -13.70
C GLY A 147 -3.73 -1.10 -14.35
N ALA A 148 -4.72 -1.58 -13.59
CA ALA A 148 -5.86 -2.30 -14.15
C ALA A 148 -6.85 -1.34 -14.84
N ALA A 149 -7.39 -1.75 -15.99
CA ALA A 149 -8.55 -1.12 -16.60
C ALA A 149 -9.81 -1.62 -15.87
N VAL A 150 -10.54 -0.70 -15.21
CA VAL A 150 -11.69 -1.06 -14.37
C VAL A 150 -12.95 -0.38 -14.88
N ARG A 151 -14.03 -1.14 -14.98
CA ARG A 151 -15.39 -0.63 -15.20
C ARG A 151 -16.28 -1.02 -14.03
N THR A 152 -17.07 -0.07 -13.54
CA THR A 152 -17.94 -0.24 -12.39
C THR A 152 -19.41 -0.19 -12.80
N ARG A 153 -20.23 -1.05 -12.19
CA ARG A 153 -21.68 -1.09 -12.43
C ARG A 153 -22.45 -1.28 -11.13
N CYS A 154 -23.48 -0.46 -10.89
CA CYS A 154 -24.47 -0.73 -9.87
C CYS A 154 -25.70 -1.43 -10.48
N GLU A 155 -26.22 -2.46 -9.81
CA GLU A 155 -27.35 -3.28 -10.30
C GLU A 155 -28.65 -2.49 -10.47
N ALA A 156 -28.82 -1.40 -9.70
CA ALA A 156 -29.98 -0.51 -9.80
C ALA A 156 -29.59 0.96 -9.56
N GLU A 157 -30.49 1.88 -9.92
CA GLU A 157 -30.32 3.30 -9.61
C GLU A 157 -30.27 3.52 -8.10
N PHE A 158 -29.41 4.45 -7.67
CA PHE A 158 -29.22 4.81 -6.26
C PHE A 158 -29.38 6.32 -6.05
N PRO A 159 -29.59 6.77 -4.80
CA PRO A 159 -29.81 8.19 -4.50
C PRO A 159 -28.65 9.07 -4.97
N GLN A 160 -28.98 10.22 -5.57
CA GLN A 160 -27.96 11.20 -6.00
C GLN A 160 -27.12 11.71 -4.83
N GLU A 161 -27.67 11.73 -3.62
CA GLU A 161 -26.99 12.09 -2.38
C GLU A 161 -25.73 11.26 -2.12
N TRP A 162 -25.68 9.98 -2.57
CA TRP A 162 -24.45 9.17 -2.46
C TRP A 162 -23.34 9.69 -3.35
N VAL A 163 -23.67 10.27 -4.50
CA VAL A 163 -22.70 10.94 -5.37
C VAL A 163 -22.25 12.26 -4.74
N ASP A 164 -23.18 13.07 -4.31
CA ASP A 164 -22.93 14.43 -3.84
C ASP A 164 -22.19 14.45 -2.50
N VAL A 165 -22.62 13.62 -1.54
CA VAL A 165 -22.02 13.57 -0.20
C VAL A 165 -20.82 12.63 -0.15
N LEU A 166 -20.95 11.38 -0.62
CA LEU A 166 -19.89 10.38 -0.49
C LEU A 166 -18.87 10.45 -1.63
N GLY A 167 -19.15 11.17 -2.71
CA GLY A 167 -18.25 11.33 -3.85
C GLY A 167 -17.98 10.02 -4.59
N VAL A 168 -18.91 9.07 -4.59
CA VAL A 168 -18.80 7.79 -5.30
C VAL A 168 -18.91 7.99 -6.80
N ARG A 169 -18.20 7.14 -7.57
CA ARG A 169 -18.22 7.14 -9.04
C ARG A 169 -18.57 5.75 -9.54
N VAL A 170 -19.63 5.69 -10.37
CA VAL A 170 -20.10 4.46 -11.01
C VAL A 170 -20.23 4.71 -12.50
N ASP A 171 -19.64 3.86 -13.34
CA ASP A 171 -19.62 4.06 -14.80
C ASP A 171 -20.98 3.74 -15.43
N THR A 172 -21.72 2.76 -14.90
CA THR A 172 -23.06 2.36 -15.41
C THR A 172 -23.99 1.99 -14.27
N VAL A 173 -25.28 2.37 -14.41
CA VAL A 173 -26.33 2.11 -13.45
C VAL A 173 -27.52 1.44 -14.15
N GLY A 174 -28.18 0.51 -13.46
CA GLY A 174 -29.42 -0.13 -13.92
C GLY A 174 -29.27 -1.46 -14.67
N GLY A 175 -30.30 -2.25 -14.65
CA GLY A 175 -30.40 -3.57 -15.27
C GLY A 175 -30.68 -3.50 -16.77
N GLY A 176 -29.64 -3.39 -17.58
CA GLY A 176 -29.73 -3.68 -19.02
C GLY A 176 -29.67 -5.18 -19.26
N SER A 177 -30.70 -5.94 -18.89
CA SER A 177 -30.97 -7.25 -19.49
C SER A 177 -31.55 -7.00 -20.87
N SER A 178 -30.68 -6.80 -21.86
CA SER A 178 -31.09 -6.99 -23.26
C SER A 178 -31.32 -8.47 -23.48
N ARG A 179 -32.55 -8.95 -23.26
CA ARG A 179 -33.01 -10.19 -23.88
C ARG A 179 -32.96 -9.99 -25.39
N PRO A 180 -32.31 -10.87 -26.15
CA PRO A 180 -32.43 -10.87 -27.60
C PRO A 180 -33.78 -11.51 -27.93
N GLY A 181 -34.70 -10.74 -28.51
CA GLY A 181 -35.91 -11.28 -29.13
C GLY A 181 -37.16 -10.51 -28.72
N GLU A 182 -37.48 -9.53 -29.56
CA GLU A 182 -38.81 -9.30 -30.11
C GLU A 182 -38.80 -7.95 -30.85
N SER A 183 -38.35 -7.96 -32.11
CA SER A 183 -38.64 -6.86 -33.02
C SER A 183 -39.89 -7.22 -33.76
N ASN A 184 -41.00 -6.59 -33.42
CA ASN A 184 -42.17 -6.53 -34.29
C ASN A 184 -41.82 -5.78 -35.57
N ALA A 185 -41.83 -6.51 -36.65
CA ALA A 185 -41.73 -5.99 -38.00
C ALA A 185 -43.05 -5.26 -38.34
N VAL A 186 -42.96 -3.96 -38.60
CA VAL A 186 -43.89 -3.25 -39.46
C VAL A 186 -43.08 -2.59 -40.56
N GLY A 187 -43.32 -3.05 -41.80
CA GLY A 187 -42.57 -2.67 -42.97
C GLY A 187 -42.82 -1.23 -43.43
N ARG A 188 -41.80 -0.72 -44.11
CA ARG A 188 -41.92 0.18 -45.27
C ARG A 188 -40.72 0.02 -46.15
N GLN A 189 -40.98 -0.30 -47.40
CA GLN A 189 -40.08 -0.30 -48.55
C GLN A 189 -39.55 1.10 -48.84
N GLY A 190 -38.32 1.21 -49.28
CA GLY A 190 -37.75 2.44 -49.85
C GLY A 190 -36.24 2.44 -49.92
N ASP A 191 -35.80 2.02 -51.07
CA ASP A 191 -34.67 2.46 -51.91
C ASP A 191 -33.20 2.28 -51.47
N GLU A 192 -32.51 1.69 -52.42
CA GLU A 192 -31.07 1.39 -52.45
C GLU A 192 -30.22 2.65 -52.67
N THR A 193 -29.10 2.77 -51.96
CA THR A 193 -27.77 3.03 -52.57
C THR A 193 -26.67 2.99 -51.53
N GLY A 194 -25.68 2.21 -51.83
CA GLY A 194 -24.46 1.82 -51.20
C GLY A 194 -23.69 2.75 -50.24
N ALA A 195 -23.30 2.18 -49.14
CA ALA A 195 -21.97 2.28 -48.52
C ALA A 195 -21.86 1.22 -47.43
N ARG A 196 -21.10 0.19 -47.68
CA ARG A 196 -20.81 -0.93 -46.77
C ARG A 196 -19.85 -0.48 -45.69
N ALA A 197 -20.37 0.24 -44.66
CA ALA A 197 -19.63 0.50 -43.42
C ALA A 197 -19.72 -0.76 -42.57
N THR A 198 -18.66 -1.52 -42.56
CA THR A 198 -18.45 -2.66 -41.66
C THR A 198 -18.44 -2.14 -40.20
N ARG A 199 -19.62 -2.14 -39.58
CA ARG A 199 -19.72 -1.94 -38.13
C ARG A 199 -19.10 -3.16 -37.46
N HIS A 200 -17.83 -3.05 -37.07
CA HIS A 200 -17.25 -3.94 -36.08
C HIS A 200 -18.06 -3.82 -34.81
N ARG A 201 -19.05 -4.67 -34.67
CA ARG A 201 -19.72 -4.96 -33.42
C ARG A 201 -18.71 -5.72 -32.57
N SER A 202 -17.87 -4.99 -31.79
CA SER A 202 -17.02 -5.61 -30.79
C SER A 202 -17.94 -6.20 -29.73
N VAL A 203 -18.23 -7.49 -29.87
CA VAL A 203 -18.79 -8.30 -28.79
C VAL A 203 -17.68 -8.36 -27.74
N ALA A 204 -17.76 -7.48 -26.75
CA ALA A 204 -16.89 -7.58 -25.58
C ALA A 204 -17.08 -8.99 -24.99
N PRO A 205 -16.01 -9.76 -24.78
CA PRO A 205 -16.13 -11.08 -24.16
C PRO A 205 -16.87 -10.91 -22.83
N ASN A 206 -17.81 -11.81 -22.56
CA ASN A 206 -18.61 -11.85 -21.34
C ASN A 206 -17.69 -12.29 -20.18
N LEU A 207 -16.78 -11.39 -19.79
CA LEU A 207 -15.86 -11.63 -18.67
C LEU A 207 -16.70 -11.72 -17.38
N PRO A 208 -16.43 -12.67 -16.50
CA PRO A 208 -17.14 -12.80 -15.25
C PRO A 208 -17.00 -11.51 -14.43
N HIS A 209 -18.14 -10.87 -14.13
CA HIS A 209 -18.19 -9.69 -13.26
C HIS A 209 -17.83 -10.09 -11.84
N TYR A 210 -16.91 -9.35 -11.22
CA TYR A 210 -16.68 -9.51 -9.80
C TYR A 210 -17.74 -8.71 -9.02
N ALA A 211 -18.56 -9.46 -8.26
CA ALA A 211 -19.61 -8.87 -7.42
C ALA A 211 -19.03 -8.42 -6.07
N VAL A 212 -19.07 -7.12 -5.80
CA VAL A 212 -18.70 -6.53 -4.50
C VAL A 212 -19.93 -6.58 -3.60
N ARG A 213 -19.89 -7.44 -2.57
CA ARG A 213 -21.02 -7.70 -1.66
C ARG A 213 -20.58 -7.72 -0.19
N PRO A 214 -20.16 -6.58 0.37
CA PRO A 214 -19.82 -6.49 1.79
C PRO A 214 -21.08 -6.67 2.67
N VAL A 215 -20.86 -6.96 3.95
CA VAL A 215 -21.95 -6.91 4.94
C VAL A 215 -22.55 -5.50 4.93
N PRO A 216 -23.89 -5.35 4.77
CA PRO A 216 -24.53 -4.05 4.62
C PRO A 216 -24.34 -3.11 5.82
N ALA A 217 -24.38 -1.81 5.55
CA ALA A 217 -24.39 -0.80 6.61
C ALA A 217 -25.69 -0.88 7.42
N PRO A 218 -25.61 -0.84 8.77
CA PRO A 218 -26.80 -0.93 9.63
C PRO A 218 -27.66 0.34 9.59
N LEU A 219 -27.06 1.48 9.26
CA LEU A 219 -27.65 2.80 9.23
C LEU A 219 -27.16 3.58 8.02
N ASP A 220 -27.89 4.60 7.60
CA ASP A 220 -27.45 5.54 6.58
C ASP A 220 -26.24 6.36 7.10
N PRO A 221 -25.08 6.32 6.43
CA PRO A 221 -23.87 7.00 6.88
C PRO A 221 -23.80 8.48 6.49
N LEU A 222 -24.74 9.02 5.74
CA LEU A 222 -24.67 10.37 5.16
C LEU A 222 -24.53 11.48 6.20
N PHE A 223 -25.10 11.30 7.41
CA PHE A 223 -24.99 12.28 8.51
C PHE A 223 -23.54 12.49 9.00
N LEU A 224 -22.64 11.54 8.72
CA LEU A 224 -21.21 11.65 9.07
C LEU A 224 -20.43 12.55 8.10
N GLY A 225 -21.04 12.93 6.97
CA GLY A 225 -20.31 13.58 5.89
C GLY A 225 -19.38 12.62 5.16
N ARG A 226 -18.71 13.11 4.12
CA ARG A 226 -17.93 12.28 3.17
C ARG A 226 -16.87 11.42 3.84
N ASP A 227 -15.94 12.05 4.55
CA ASP A 227 -14.71 11.39 5.00
C ASP A 227 -14.99 10.37 6.10
N ALA A 228 -15.76 10.77 7.12
CA ALA A 228 -16.08 9.90 8.23
C ALA A 228 -17.02 8.76 7.80
N ALA A 229 -17.98 9.01 6.91
CA ALA A 229 -18.84 7.98 6.34
C ALA A 229 -18.01 6.95 5.54
N ARG A 230 -17.13 7.41 4.62
CA ARG A 230 -16.28 6.52 3.85
C ARG A 230 -15.37 5.70 4.75
N TRP A 231 -14.77 6.32 5.77
CA TRP A 231 -13.93 5.60 6.72
C TRP A 231 -14.70 4.53 7.50
N ALA A 232 -15.88 4.88 8.03
CA ALA A 232 -16.75 3.94 8.75
C ALA A 232 -17.11 2.70 7.91
N LEU A 233 -17.28 2.88 6.59
CA LEU A 233 -17.64 1.81 5.66
C LEU A 233 -16.43 1.01 5.13
N LEU A 234 -15.23 1.62 5.03
CA LEU A 234 -14.05 1.03 4.39
C LEU A 234 -13.04 0.44 5.38
N HIS A 235 -12.96 0.95 6.61
CA HIS A 235 -11.99 0.47 7.62
C HIS A 235 -12.31 -0.94 8.14
N PRO A 236 -13.58 -1.36 8.36
CA PRO A 236 -13.92 -2.74 8.67
C PRO A 236 -13.76 -3.64 7.43
N ALA A 237 -13.33 -4.91 7.64
CA ALA A 237 -13.24 -5.88 6.56
C ALA A 237 -14.61 -6.13 5.91
N GLU A 238 -14.63 -6.66 4.69
CA GLU A 238 -15.85 -6.87 3.91
C GLU A 238 -16.91 -7.70 4.67
N HIS A 239 -16.46 -8.69 5.43
CA HIS A 239 -17.31 -9.60 6.23
C HIS A 239 -17.67 -9.07 7.63
N ASP A 240 -17.07 -7.95 8.05
CA ASP A 240 -17.39 -7.32 9.33
C ASP A 240 -18.55 -6.34 9.19
N ARG A 241 -19.40 -6.25 10.22
CA ARG A 241 -20.46 -5.25 10.30
C ARG A 241 -19.88 -3.87 10.60
N PRO A 242 -20.07 -2.85 9.75
CA PRO A 242 -19.56 -1.51 10.00
C PRO A 242 -20.29 -0.85 11.18
N ARG A 243 -19.56 -0.07 11.95
CA ARG A 243 -20.13 0.80 12.98
C ARG A 243 -20.30 2.19 12.40
N VAL A 244 -21.55 2.64 12.27
CA VAL A 244 -21.88 3.97 11.74
C VAL A 244 -22.37 4.81 12.92
N THR A 245 -21.44 5.50 13.58
CA THR A 245 -21.70 6.31 14.79
C THR A 245 -20.96 7.65 14.70
N ASP A 246 -21.38 8.63 15.48
CA ASP A 246 -20.76 9.95 15.61
C ASP A 246 -19.34 9.91 16.21
N GLU A 247 -18.92 8.77 16.79
CA GLU A 247 -17.53 8.55 17.23
C GLU A 247 -16.52 8.80 16.10
N HIS A 248 -16.89 8.59 14.84
CA HIS A 248 -16.06 8.89 13.67
C HIS A 248 -15.82 10.39 13.44
N LEU A 249 -16.61 11.27 14.06
CA LEU A 249 -16.45 12.73 14.02
C LEU A 249 -15.58 13.27 15.14
N VAL A 250 -15.34 12.48 16.19
CA VAL A 250 -14.63 12.93 17.37
C VAL A 250 -13.14 13.08 17.09
N GLN A 251 -12.56 14.24 17.44
CA GLN A 251 -11.14 14.54 17.30
C GLN A 251 -10.33 14.04 18.51
N ARG A 252 -10.18 12.72 18.63
CA ARG A 252 -9.43 12.03 19.70
C ARG A 252 -8.56 10.93 19.12
N GLU A 253 -7.52 10.57 19.86
CA GLU A 253 -6.61 9.48 19.50
C GLU A 253 -7.30 8.12 19.35
N SER A 254 -8.43 7.90 20.02
CA SER A 254 -9.24 6.70 19.87
C SER A 254 -9.91 6.58 18.48
N ASN A 255 -10.04 7.70 17.73
CA ASN A 255 -10.56 7.70 16.36
C ASN A 255 -9.43 7.50 15.35
N PRO A 256 -9.37 6.33 14.66
CA PRO A 256 -8.30 6.04 13.71
C PRO A 256 -8.26 7.02 12.53
N LEU A 257 -9.40 7.48 12.02
CA LEU A 257 -9.44 8.49 10.95
C LEU A 257 -8.80 9.80 11.40
N PHE A 258 -9.15 10.26 12.61
CA PHE A 258 -8.54 11.47 13.15
C PHE A 258 -7.03 11.33 13.26
N ARG A 259 -6.52 10.20 13.79
CA ARG A 259 -5.07 9.96 13.88
C ARG A 259 -4.36 10.06 12.53
N VAL A 260 -4.92 9.43 11.49
CA VAL A 260 -4.36 9.46 10.14
C VAL A 260 -4.33 10.88 9.59
N ARG A 261 -5.43 11.62 9.69
CA ARG A 261 -5.53 13.02 9.22
C ARG A 261 -4.65 13.96 10.04
N TYR A 262 -4.62 13.78 11.36
CA TYR A 262 -3.76 14.55 12.27
C TYR A 262 -2.27 14.33 11.96
N ALA A 263 -1.85 13.08 11.78
CA ALA A 263 -0.47 12.77 11.38
C ALA A 263 -0.10 13.48 10.08
N TYR A 264 -0.97 13.42 9.05
CA TYR A 264 -0.76 14.14 7.79
C TYR A 264 -0.65 15.66 7.99
N ALA A 265 -1.63 16.29 8.65
CA ALA A 265 -1.64 17.74 8.87
C ALA A 265 -0.40 18.19 9.65
N ARG A 266 0.06 17.40 10.63
CA ARG A 266 1.30 17.68 11.39
C ARG A 266 2.55 17.59 10.52
N THR A 267 2.66 16.61 9.59
CA THR A 267 3.79 16.57 8.65
C THR A 267 3.82 17.83 7.80
N ARG A 268 2.68 18.29 7.30
CA ARG A 268 2.57 19.53 6.51
C ARG A 268 2.93 20.77 7.31
N ALA A 269 2.48 20.86 8.56
CA ALA A 269 2.86 21.95 9.45
C ALA A 269 4.37 21.99 9.72
N LEU A 270 5.01 20.84 9.91
CA LEU A 270 6.46 20.75 10.11
C LEU A 270 7.26 21.20 8.90
N THR A 271 6.80 20.87 7.68
CA THR A 271 7.42 21.37 6.44
C THR A 271 7.39 22.91 6.37
N ARG A 272 6.22 23.52 6.69
CA ARG A 272 6.09 24.99 6.73
C ARG A 272 7.00 25.60 7.80
N ASN A 273 6.96 25.08 9.02
CA ASN A 273 7.78 25.57 10.11
C ASN A 273 9.29 25.44 9.86
N ALA A 274 9.72 24.37 9.19
CA ALA A 274 11.12 24.20 8.80
C ALA A 274 11.55 25.25 7.78
N ALA A 275 10.70 25.54 6.79
CA ALA A 275 10.94 26.60 5.80
C ALA A 275 11.06 27.99 6.49
N ASP A 276 10.20 28.28 7.48
CA ASP A 276 10.26 29.51 8.29
C ASP A 276 11.57 29.57 9.11
N LEU A 277 12.11 28.43 9.53
CA LEU A 277 13.41 28.32 10.20
C LEU A 277 14.60 28.27 9.23
N GLY A 278 14.38 28.42 7.93
CA GLY A 278 15.42 28.51 6.91
C GLY A 278 16.07 27.17 6.54
N PHE A 279 15.39 26.03 6.68
CA PHE A 279 15.90 24.75 6.21
C PHE A 279 14.82 23.88 5.54
N ASN A 280 15.28 22.97 4.67
CA ASN A 280 14.43 22.06 3.91
C ASN A 280 14.75 20.60 4.25
N ALA A 281 13.88 19.71 3.81
CA ALA A 281 14.07 18.28 3.88
C ALA A 281 15.25 17.84 2.98
N GLU A 282 16.13 17.03 3.53
CA GLU A 282 17.21 16.36 2.79
C GLU A 282 17.26 14.90 3.23
N PRO A 283 17.04 13.94 2.33
CA PRO A 283 17.14 12.53 2.66
C PRO A 283 18.52 12.19 3.26
N GLY A 284 18.52 11.46 4.36
CA GLY A 284 19.73 11.10 5.08
C GLY A 284 19.48 9.99 6.10
N PRO A 285 20.52 9.48 6.74
CA PRO A 285 20.36 8.47 7.78
C PRO A 285 19.60 9.05 8.98
N VAL A 286 18.59 8.33 9.44
CA VAL A 286 17.83 8.65 10.64
C VAL A 286 18.13 7.59 11.69
N GLU A 287 18.87 7.99 12.71
CA GLU A 287 19.13 7.14 13.88
C GLU A 287 17.81 6.87 14.63
N PRO A 288 17.57 5.62 15.08
CA PRO A 288 16.46 5.36 15.97
C PRO A 288 16.61 6.21 17.22
N SER A 289 15.58 7.00 17.55
CA SER A 289 15.56 7.78 18.79
C SER A 289 15.47 6.82 19.98
N THR A 290 16.58 6.35 20.48
CA THR A 290 16.67 5.69 21.77
C THR A 290 16.40 6.77 22.84
N GLY A 291 15.13 6.91 23.21
CA GLY A 291 14.70 7.72 24.35
C GLY A 291 15.04 7.05 25.67
N GLN A 292 16.30 6.65 25.86
CA GLN A 292 16.88 6.28 27.16
C GLN A 292 18.33 6.74 27.16
N PHE A 293 18.60 7.77 27.91
CA PHE A 293 19.91 8.04 28.48
C PHE A 293 20.30 6.85 29.37
N THR A 294 20.74 5.76 28.78
CA THR A 294 21.44 4.70 29.49
C THR A 294 22.91 4.85 29.21
N ASP A 295 23.64 5.12 30.25
CA ASP A 295 25.08 5.16 30.44
C ASP A 295 25.89 4.42 29.35
N GLN A 296 26.51 5.18 28.44
CA GLN A 296 27.37 4.67 27.37
C GLN A 296 28.79 4.33 27.86
N LEU A 297 28.94 3.68 28.99
CA LEU A 297 30.27 3.36 29.50
C LEU A 297 30.68 1.87 29.43
N THR A 298 29.85 0.95 28.95
CA THR A 298 30.19 -0.49 29.02
C THR A 298 29.72 -1.37 27.87
N SER A 299 29.73 -0.93 26.60
CA SER A 299 29.49 -1.89 25.50
C SER A 299 30.28 -1.56 24.25
N GLN A 300 31.39 -2.26 24.04
CA GLN A 300 32.20 -2.25 22.81
C GLN A 300 31.57 -3.07 21.66
N SER A 301 30.27 -3.32 21.69
CA SER A 301 29.57 -3.94 20.55
C SER A 301 28.53 -2.93 20.03
N PRO A 302 28.58 -2.54 18.73
CA PRO A 302 27.52 -1.70 18.17
C PRO A 302 26.21 -2.46 18.32
N ALA A 303 25.26 -1.89 19.11
CA ALA A 303 23.92 -2.43 19.22
C ALA A 303 23.35 -2.63 17.81
N PRO A 304 22.63 -3.74 17.53
CA PRO A 304 22.05 -3.97 16.23
C PRO A 304 21.13 -2.77 15.88
N LEU A 305 21.45 -2.06 14.81
CA LEU A 305 20.63 -0.97 14.29
C LEU A 305 19.29 -1.59 13.86
N THR A 306 18.28 -1.50 14.71
CA THR A 306 16.92 -1.86 14.32
C THR A 306 16.38 -0.77 13.40
N PRO A 307 15.73 -1.11 12.27
CA PRO A 307 15.17 -0.12 11.37
C PRO A 307 14.13 0.72 12.13
N HIS A 308 14.05 1.99 11.77
CA HIS A 308 13.03 2.86 12.34
C HIS A 308 11.64 2.31 11.96
N PRO A 309 10.69 2.10 12.88
CA PRO A 309 9.39 1.50 12.61
C PRO A 309 8.64 2.17 11.44
N LEU A 310 8.80 3.49 11.29
CA LEU A 310 8.23 4.25 10.18
C LEU A 310 8.84 3.83 8.83
N GLN A 311 10.16 3.63 8.75
CA GLN A 311 10.80 3.21 7.50
C GLN A 311 10.30 1.84 7.04
N THR A 312 10.11 0.91 7.98
CA THR A 312 9.51 -0.40 7.70
C THR A 312 8.08 -0.27 7.18
N ALA A 313 7.25 0.55 7.83
CA ALA A 313 5.88 0.79 7.38
C ALA A 313 5.83 1.42 5.98
N LEU A 314 6.68 2.41 5.70
CA LEU A 314 6.76 3.06 4.39
C LEU A 314 7.25 2.11 3.30
N ALA A 315 8.25 1.28 3.59
CA ALA A 315 8.76 0.27 2.65
C ALA A 315 7.70 -0.78 2.30
N ASP A 316 6.80 -1.09 3.23
CA ASP A 316 5.72 -2.07 3.06
C ASP A 316 4.55 -1.54 2.20
N HIS A 317 4.41 -0.23 2.05
CA HIS A 317 3.26 0.39 1.37
C HIS A 317 2.97 -0.18 -0.04
N PRO A 318 3.95 -0.34 -0.96
CA PRO A 318 3.69 -0.93 -2.28
C PRO A 318 3.15 -2.36 -2.21
N ARG A 319 3.62 -3.16 -1.26
CA ARG A 319 3.16 -4.54 -1.04
C ARG A 319 1.72 -4.55 -0.53
N VAL A 320 1.41 -3.70 0.45
CA VAL A 320 0.05 -3.57 1.00
C VAL A 320 -0.92 -3.11 -0.08
N LEU A 321 -0.54 -2.14 -0.90
CA LEU A 321 -1.38 -1.64 -1.99
C LEU A 321 -1.64 -2.72 -3.04
N ALA A 322 -0.62 -3.48 -3.44
CA ALA A 322 -0.77 -4.61 -4.34
C ALA A 322 -1.68 -5.72 -3.75
N GLN A 323 -1.55 -6.00 -2.46
CA GLN A 323 -2.42 -6.96 -1.76
C GLN A 323 -3.87 -6.45 -1.64
N ALA A 324 -4.07 -5.16 -1.35
CA ALA A 324 -5.39 -4.55 -1.31
C ALA A 324 -6.09 -4.64 -2.68
N ALA A 325 -5.33 -4.48 -3.77
CA ALA A 325 -5.83 -4.68 -5.13
C ALA A 325 -6.18 -6.15 -5.42
N ALA A 326 -5.24 -7.07 -5.15
CA ALA A 326 -5.40 -8.50 -5.43
C ALA A 326 -6.60 -9.11 -4.69
N HIS A 327 -6.78 -8.73 -3.43
CA HIS A 327 -7.89 -9.21 -2.59
C HIS A 327 -9.14 -8.32 -2.64
N ARG A 328 -9.10 -7.16 -3.35
CA ARG A 328 -10.17 -6.16 -3.40
C ARG A 328 -10.61 -5.70 -2.00
N ALA A 329 -9.64 -5.54 -1.12
CA ALA A 329 -9.82 -5.34 0.32
C ALA A 329 -9.28 -3.94 0.73
N PRO A 330 -10.08 -2.87 0.60
CA PRO A 330 -9.67 -1.50 0.94
C PRO A 330 -9.37 -1.31 2.43
N ASP A 331 -9.92 -2.16 3.31
CA ASP A 331 -9.63 -2.21 4.74
C ASP A 331 -8.14 -2.47 5.04
N ARG A 332 -7.44 -3.23 4.19
CA ARG A 332 -6.00 -3.44 4.32
C ARG A 332 -5.23 -2.14 4.17
N LEU A 333 -5.61 -1.31 3.19
CA LEU A 333 -5.02 0.01 3.01
C LEU A 333 -5.37 0.91 4.20
N ALA A 334 -6.64 0.96 4.64
CA ALA A 334 -7.07 1.78 5.77
C ALA A 334 -6.28 1.45 7.05
N ARG A 335 -6.13 0.17 7.39
CA ARG A 335 -5.33 -0.26 8.56
C ARG A 335 -3.84 0.07 8.41
N HIS A 336 -3.31 -0.03 7.20
CA HIS A 336 -1.93 0.35 6.93
C HIS A 336 -1.70 1.85 7.14
N LEU A 337 -2.63 2.71 6.73
CA LEU A 337 -2.53 4.15 6.99
C LEU A 337 -2.52 4.46 8.50
N VAL A 338 -3.29 3.71 9.29
CA VAL A 338 -3.23 3.82 10.77
C VAL A 338 -1.83 3.43 11.27
N ALA A 339 -1.26 2.33 10.79
CA ALA A 339 0.08 1.90 11.18
C ALA A 339 1.17 2.94 10.81
N VAL A 340 1.07 3.56 9.62
CA VAL A 340 1.97 4.65 9.21
C VAL A 340 1.79 5.87 10.11
N ALA A 341 0.54 6.25 10.45
CA ALA A 341 0.25 7.37 11.35
C ALA A 341 0.83 7.11 12.75
N ASP A 342 0.61 5.92 13.30
CA ASP A 342 1.14 5.53 14.62
C ASP A 342 2.68 5.53 14.64
N ALA A 343 3.32 5.15 13.55
CA ALA A 343 4.77 5.12 13.44
C ALA A 343 5.41 6.52 13.22
N VAL A 344 4.70 7.46 12.57
CA VAL A 344 5.24 8.81 12.33
C VAL A 344 5.04 9.73 13.53
N LEU A 345 3.94 9.62 14.28
CA LEU A 345 3.61 10.54 15.38
C LEU A 345 4.73 10.74 16.39
N PRO A 346 5.45 9.71 16.88
CA PRO A 346 6.57 9.89 17.80
C PRO A 346 7.73 10.69 17.18
N LEU A 347 8.00 10.49 15.87
CA LEU A 347 9.07 11.20 15.16
C LEU A 347 8.81 12.70 15.09
N LEU A 348 7.54 13.12 14.95
CA LEU A 348 7.18 14.54 14.73
C LEU A 348 7.63 15.45 15.88
N ALA A 349 7.80 14.92 17.10
CA ALA A 349 8.26 15.68 18.26
C ALA A 349 9.74 16.10 18.19
N VAL A 350 10.54 15.46 17.32
CA VAL A 350 12.00 15.64 17.25
C VAL A 350 12.49 16.06 15.85
N VAL A 351 11.57 16.47 14.97
CA VAL A 351 11.89 16.93 13.60
C VAL A 351 12.50 18.33 13.60
N LEU A 352 11.97 19.25 14.40
CA LEU A 352 12.45 20.62 14.47
C LEU A 352 13.48 20.81 15.60
N PRO A 353 14.47 21.70 15.40
CA PRO A 353 15.40 22.07 16.45
C PRO A 353 14.68 22.71 17.64
N ARG A 354 15.22 22.55 18.86
CA ARG A 354 14.64 23.06 20.10
C ARG A 354 15.46 24.19 20.68
N GLY A 355 14.80 25.26 21.13
CA GLY A 355 15.45 26.39 21.77
C GLY A 355 16.48 27.07 20.86
N ALA A 356 17.75 27.14 21.30
CA ALA A 356 18.84 27.75 20.56
C ALA A 356 19.58 26.78 19.60
N GLU A 357 19.09 25.58 19.42
CA GLU A 357 19.67 24.58 18.53
C GLU A 357 19.55 25.03 17.07
N LYS A 358 20.65 24.87 16.29
CA LYS A 358 20.63 25.15 14.85
C LYS A 358 20.19 23.93 14.07
N PRO A 359 19.51 24.13 12.91
CA PRO A 359 19.17 23.02 12.00
C PRO A 359 20.40 22.19 11.62
N SER A 360 20.35 20.88 11.88
CA SER A 360 21.41 19.92 11.59
C SER A 360 21.00 18.98 10.45
N ALA A 361 21.94 18.18 9.93
CA ALA A 361 21.64 17.13 8.96
C ALA A 361 20.60 16.13 9.48
N ALA A 362 20.62 15.82 10.78
CA ALA A 362 19.63 14.94 11.39
C ALA A 362 18.21 15.53 11.37
N HIS A 363 18.05 16.85 11.56
CA HIS A 363 16.74 17.53 11.44
C HIS A 363 16.23 17.46 10.00
N ARG A 364 17.09 17.70 9.00
CA ARG A 364 16.75 17.61 7.58
C ARG A 364 16.33 16.19 7.17
N ALA A 365 17.06 15.18 7.65
CA ALA A 365 16.74 13.77 7.40
C ALA A 365 15.42 13.33 8.06
N ARG A 366 15.16 13.77 9.31
CA ARG A 366 13.87 13.51 9.99
C ARG A 366 12.72 14.21 9.30
N LEU A 367 12.92 15.43 8.81
CA LEU A 367 11.92 16.17 8.04
C LEU A 367 11.61 15.44 6.72
N ALA A 368 12.64 14.97 5.99
CA ALA A 368 12.45 14.19 4.77
C ALA A 368 11.65 12.90 5.01
N LEU A 369 11.92 12.21 6.11
CA LEU A 369 11.18 11.01 6.50
C LEU A 369 9.72 11.33 6.89
N ALA A 370 9.48 12.47 7.56
CA ALA A 370 8.13 12.94 7.88
C ALA A 370 7.34 13.34 6.63
N GLU A 371 7.96 14.02 5.67
CA GLU A 371 7.35 14.36 4.37
C GLU A 371 7.02 13.11 3.55
N ALA A 372 7.90 12.10 3.56
CA ALA A 372 7.65 10.81 2.92
C ALA A 372 6.41 10.11 3.53
N ALA A 373 6.28 10.14 4.87
CA ALA A 373 5.07 9.64 5.53
C ALA A 373 3.83 10.43 5.14
N GLY A 374 3.91 11.75 5.07
CA GLY A 374 2.84 12.63 4.59
C GLY A 374 2.38 12.26 3.18
N ALA A 375 3.32 12.00 2.26
CA ALA A 375 3.00 11.59 0.88
C ALA A 375 2.23 10.26 0.84
N VAL A 376 2.63 9.27 1.64
CA VAL A 376 1.96 7.96 1.73
C VAL A 376 0.56 8.10 2.34
N LEU A 377 0.40 8.90 3.41
CA LEU A 377 -0.89 9.15 4.04
C LEU A 377 -1.87 9.83 3.07
N ALA A 378 -1.43 10.89 2.38
CA ALA A 378 -2.26 11.60 1.40
C ALA A 378 -2.66 10.71 0.22
N GLY A 379 -1.70 9.94 -0.34
CA GLY A 379 -1.96 9.01 -1.43
C GLY A 379 -2.96 7.93 -1.05
N GLY A 380 -2.79 7.32 0.12
CA GLY A 380 -3.69 6.28 0.61
C GLY A 380 -5.10 6.80 0.93
N LEU A 381 -5.23 7.97 1.58
CA LEU A 381 -6.52 8.61 1.81
C LEU A 381 -7.25 8.90 0.48
N SER A 382 -6.53 9.43 -0.52
CA SER A 382 -7.07 9.69 -1.86
C SER A 382 -7.63 8.42 -2.52
N LEU A 383 -6.93 7.29 -2.39
CA LEU A 383 -7.40 5.99 -2.90
C LEU A 383 -8.67 5.51 -2.19
N LEU A 384 -8.82 5.81 -0.91
CA LEU A 384 -10.06 5.56 -0.16
C LEU A 384 -11.15 6.60 -0.47
N GLY A 385 -10.85 7.65 -1.25
CA GLY A 385 -11.75 8.76 -1.56
C GLY A 385 -12.00 9.70 -0.39
N ILE A 386 -11.05 9.78 0.52
CA ILE A 386 -11.05 10.61 1.73
C ILE A 386 -10.08 11.76 1.54
N ASP A 387 -10.45 12.95 1.98
CA ASP A 387 -9.61 14.12 1.87
C ASP A 387 -8.49 14.13 2.92
N ALA A 388 -7.31 14.58 2.48
CA ALA A 388 -6.15 14.80 3.33
C ALA A 388 -5.99 16.32 3.58
N PRO A 389 -6.60 16.90 4.62
CA PRO A 389 -6.54 18.33 4.88
C PRO A 389 -5.17 18.71 5.45
N GLU A 390 -4.62 19.83 4.99
CA GLU A 390 -3.36 20.37 5.51
C GLU A 390 -3.50 21.02 6.89
N HIS A 391 -4.73 21.33 7.29
CA HIS A 391 -5.11 21.91 8.58
C HIS A 391 -6.28 21.10 9.16
N LEU A 392 -6.30 20.91 10.47
CA LEU A 392 -7.35 20.26 11.26
C LEU A 392 -7.85 21.22 12.31
#